data_c9112658e85394bb7035bd297a60ba20
#
_entry.id   c9112658e85394bb7035bd297a60ba20
#
_cell.length_a   1.000
_cell.length_b   1.000
_cell.length_c   1.000
_cell.angle_alpha   90.00
_cell.angle_beta   90.00
_cell.angle_gamma   90.00
#
_symmetry.space_group_name_H-M   'P 1'
#
loop_
_entity.id
_entity.type
_entity.pdbx_description
1 polymer ?
#
loop_
_entity_poly.entity_id
_entity_poly.type
_entity_poly.pdbx_seq_one_letter_code
_entity_poly.pdbx_strand_id
1 'polypeptide(L)'
;ILLYLEYGDGGTTRQVYANRMEFNDDGTIKTLIPDMRGVGYLAASQETRPNLALQSHFYASSEKSPRTSVVNIETQPNQPLPEKGSVKSYTRTHTYQATHVADESNGTRWMAADTDSSPFITVDLKEIRKVGECQLYFTRPTEGHTWRLEKSIDGKHWQMCAEQGKVQVCSPHIAKEIGETRYLRLHIRRGDAGLWEWKIYE
;
A
#
# COMPACT_ATOMS: atom_id res chain seq x y z
N ILE A 1 4.78 -6.97 -19.56
CA ILE A 1 4.43 -6.00 -18.51
C ILE A 1 3.21 -5.24 -18.98
N LEU A 2 2.20 -5.17 -18.12
CA LEU A 2 1.04 -4.29 -18.29
C LEU A 2 1.28 -3.02 -17.45
N LEU A 3 1.20 -1.86 -18.10
CA LEU A 3 1.15 -0.56 -17.42
C LEU A 3 -0.28 -0.04 -17.46
N TYR A 4 -0.79 0.41 -16.33
CA TYR A 4 -2.14 0.95 -16.23
C TYR A 4 -2.21 2.11 -15.24
N LEU A 5 -3.26 2.89 -15.38
CA LEU A 5 -3.55 4.03 -14.51
C LEU A 5 -4.73 3.68 -13.60
N GLU A 6 -4.58 3.98 -12.32
CA GLU A 6 -5.70 3.98 -11.39
C GLU A 6 -5.93 5.37 -10.81
N TYR A 7 -7.20 5.64 -10.53
CA TYR A 7 -7.57 6.84 -9.80
C TYR A 7 -7.56 6.52 -8.31
N GLY A 8 -6.81 7.30 -7.55
CA GLY A 8 -6.87 7.28 -6.10
C GLY A 8 -8.24 7.67 -5.56
N ASP A 9 -8.39 7.66 -4.25
CA ASP A 9 -9.66 7.95 -3.56
C ASP A 9 -10.24 9.30 -4.01
N GLY A 10 -11.47 9.26 -4.51
CA GLY A 10 -12.16 10.45 -5.03
C GLY A 10 -11.71 10.94 -6.41
N GLY A 11 -10.90 10.16 -7.14
CA GLY A 11 -10.49 10.52 -8.52
C GLY A 11 -9.54 11.69 -8.63
N THR A 12 -8.92 12.11 -7.53
CA THR A 12 -8.06 13.31 -7.47
C THR A 12 -6.61 13.05 -7.81
N THR A 13 -6.16 11.80 -7.73
CA THR A 13 -4.78 11.41 -8.04
C THR A 13 -4.77 10.28 -9.06
N ARG A 14 -3.90 10.40 -10.06
CA ARG A 14 -3.59 9.32 -11.00
C ARG A 14 -2.29 8.67 -10.57
N GLN A 15 -2.30 7.36 -10.43
CA GLN A 15 -1.12 6.58 -10.13
C GLN A 15 -0.87 5.58 -11.25
N VAL A 16 0.39 5.42 -11.62
CA VAL A 16 0.81 4.43 -12.62
C VAL A 16 1.20 3.15 -11.88
N TYR A 17 0.59 2.07 -12.28
CA TYR A 17 0.89 0.74 -11.79
C TYR A 17 1.43 -0.13 -12.90
N ALA A 18 2.13 -1.19 -12.53
CA ALA A 18 2.65 -2.17 -13.46
C ALA A 18 2.56 -3.58 -12.87
N ASN A 19 2.06 -4.52 -13.65
CA ASN A 19 2.06 -5.93 -13.29
C ASN A 19 2.65 -6.78 -14.44
N ARG A 20 3.10 -7.99 -14.12
CA ARG A 20 3.52 -8.97 -15.14
C ARG A 20 2.29 -9.50 -15.86
N MET A 21 2.39 -9.55 -17.18
CA MET A 21 1.44 -10.26 -18.04
C MET A 21 1.97 -11.66 -18.30
N GLU A 22 1.08 -12.63 -18.28
CA GLU A 22 1.31 -13.99 -18.71
C GLU A 22 0.37 -14.35 -19.85
N PHE A 23 0.79 -15.30 -20.68
CA PHE A 23 0.02 -15.78 -21.81
C PHE A 23 -0.32 -17.25 -21.63
N ASN A 24 -1.46 -17.64 -22.16
CA ASN A 24 -1.85 -19.03 -22.35
C ASN A 24 -1.07 -19.62 -23.55
N ASP A 25 -1.10 -20.94 -23.70
CA ASP A 25 -0.41 -21.64 -24.80
C ASP A 25 -0.97 -21.25 -26.18
N ASP A 26 -2.22 -20.79 -26.24
CA ASP A 26 -2.89 -20.30 -27.45
C ASP A 26 -2.57 -18.84 -27.78
N GLY A 27 -1.71 -18.18 -27.00
CA GLY A 27 -1.33 -16.77 -27.16
C GLY A 27 -2.30 -15.77 -26.58
N THR A 28 -3.41 -16.20 -25.96
CA THR A 28 -4.30 -15.28 -25.23
C THR A 28 -3.69 -14.84 -23.89
N ILE A 29 -4.08 -13.67 -23.42
CA ILE A 29 -3.60 -13.13 -22.14
C ILE A 29 -4.35 -13.82 -20.99
N LYS A 30 -3.60 -14.36 -20.01
CA LYS A 30 -4.19 -14.83 -18.76
C LYS A 30 -4.85 -13.68 -18.03
N THR A 31 -5.97 -13.95 -17.39
CA THR A 31 -6.64 -12.94 -16.54
C THR A 31 -5.65 -12.37 -15.54
N LEU A 32 -5.47 -11.06 -15.59
CA LEU A 32 -4.59 -10.33 -14.68
C LEU A 32 -5.46 -9.59 -13.67
N ILE A 33 -5.22 -9.87 -12.39
CA ILE A 33 -5.80 -9.10 -11.29
C ILE A 33 -4.74 -8.09 -10.84
N PRO A 34 -5.00 -6.79 -10.98
CA PRO A 34 -4.07 -5.75 -10.53
C PRO A 34 -3.75 -5.87 -9.04
N ASP A 35 -2.47 -5.76 -8.70
CA ASP A 35 -1.99 -5.87 -7.32
C ASP A 35 -0.72 -5.02 -7.08
N MET A 36 -0.28 -4.94 -5.82
CA MET A 36 0.90 -4.19 -5.40
C MET A 36 2.21 -4.99 -5.48
N ARG A 37 2.19 -6.24 -5.96
CA ARG A 37 3.43 -7.00 -6.17
C ARG A 37 4.33 -6.37 -7.23
N GLY A 38 3.70 -5.66 -8.17
CA GLY A 38 4.40 -4.98 -9.25
C GLY A 38 4.98 -5.97 -10.26
N VAL A 39 6.02 -5.56 -10.96
CA VAL A 39 6.68 -6.37 -12.01
C VAL A 39 7.88 -7.16 -11.50
N GLY A 40 8.29 -6.92 -10.26
CA GLY A 40 9.51 -7.48 -9.70
C GLY A 40 10.75 -7.08 -10.52
N TYR A 41 11.78 -7.89 -10.44
CA TYR A 41 12.98 -7.67 -11.24
C TYR A 41 12.78 -8.11 -12.70
N LEU A 42 13.24 -7.32 -13.63
CA LEU A 42 13.14 -7.61 -15.06
C LEU A 42 14.20 -8.61 -15.53
N ALA A 43 15.31 -8.73 -14.82
CA ALA A 43 16.35 -9.73 -15.12
C ALA A 43 16.01 -11.09 -14.50
N ALA A 44 16.15 -12.15 -15.29
CA ALA A 44 15.78 -13.52 -14.92
C ALA A 44 16.57 -14.12 -13.73
N SER A 45 17.62 -13.44 -13.25
CA SER A 45 18.56 -13.94 -12.25
C SER A 45 18.41 -13.32 -10.84
N GLN A 46 17.38 -12.50 -10.59
CA GLN A 46 17.24 -11.87 -9.28
C GLN A 46 16.24 -12.64 -8.39
N GLU A 47 16.74 -13.10 -7.25
CA GLU A 47 15.90 -13.69 -6.22
C GLU A 47 14.89 -12.66 -5.68
N THR A 48 13.65 -13.09 -5.56
CA THR A 48 12.62 -12.27 -4.90
C THR A 48 12.87 -12.31 -3.40
N ARG A 49 13.16 -11.17 -2.79
CA ARG A 49 13.27 -11.07 -1.33
C ARG A 49 11.90 -11.30 -0.70
N PRO A 50 11.76 -12.20 0.30
CA PRO A 50 10.51 -12.36 1.02
C PRO A 50 10.08 -11.07 1.69
N ASN A 51 8.82 -10.67 1.50
CA ASN A 51 8.24 -9.54 2.21
C ASN A 51 7.71 -10.01 3.58
N LEU A 52 8.41 -9.66 4.64
CA LEU A 52 8.08 -10.06 6.02
C LEU A 52 6.72 -9.50 6.48
N ALA A 53 6.27 -8.39 5.90
CA ALA A 53 5.01 -7.76 6.26
C ALA A 53 3.80 -8.68 6.05
N LEU A 54 3.82 -9.53 5.01
CA LEU A 54 2.70 -10.42 4.65
C LEU A 54 2.31 -11.42 5.74
N GLN A 55 3.24 -11.75 6.64
CA GLN A 55 3.00 -12.71 7.73
C GLN A 55 2.91 -12.04 9.10
N SER A 56 2.92 -10.73 9.14
CA SER A 56 3.00 -9.92 10.35
C SER A 56 1.61 -9.46 10.83
N HIS A 57 1.54 -8.94 12.05
CA HIS A 57 0.34 -8.30 12.58
C HIS A 57 0.48 -6.79 12.56
N PHE A 58 -0.56 -6.12 12.08
CA PHE A 58 -0.61 -4.67 12.04
C PHE A 58 -1.71 -4.13 12.96
N TYR A 59 -1.41 -3.03 13.63
CA TYR A 59 -2.36 -2.25 14.40
C TYR A 59 -1.97 -0.77 14.34
N ALA A 60 -2.95 0.11 14.45
CA ALA A 60 -2.75 1.55 14.29
C ALA A 60 -3.36 2.34 15.46
N SER A 61 -2.97 3.60 15.59
CA SER A 61 -3.57 4.54 16.56
C SER A 61 -5.06 4.71 16.31
N SER A 62 -5.46 4.70 15.05
CA SER A 62 -6.86 4.82 14.63
C SER A 62 -7.05 4.27 13.22
N GLU A 63 -8.30 4.01 12.88
CA GLU A 63 -8.72 3.64 11.52
C GLU A 63 -9.86 4.55 11.09
N LYS A 64 -9.80 5.03 9.86
CA LYS A 64 -10.86 5.86 9.28
C LYS A 64 -12.15 5.06 9.15
N SER A 65 -13.28 5.71 9.42
CA SER A 65 -14.60 5.09 9.24
C SER A 65 -14.81 4.62 7.80
N PRO A 66 -15.44 3.45 7.62
CA PRO A 66 -15.74 2.94 6.29
C PRO A 66 -16.53 3.94 5.45
N ARG A 67 -16.23 3.99 4.16
CA ARG A 67 -16.94 4.84 3.20
C ARG A 67 -17.61 3.98 2.14
N THR A 68 -18.89 4.20 1.95
CA THR A 68 -19.66 3.58 0.88
C THR A 68 -19.78 4.52 -0.31
N SER A 69 -19.48 4.00 -1.49
CA SER A 69 -19.64 4.73 -2.76
C SER A 69 -20.47 3.90 -3.75
N VAL A 70 -21.22 4.57 -4.60
CA VAL A 70 -21.89 3.95 -5.73
C VAL A 70 -20.97 4.11 -6.95
N VAL A 71 -20.62 2.98 -7.55
CA VAL A 71 -19.82 2.94 -8.78
C VAL A 71 -20.73 2.67 -9.95
N ASN A 72 -20.78 3.59 -10.89
CA ASN A 72 -21.52 3.42 -12.13
C ASN A 72 -20.58 2.80 -13.18
N ILE A 73 -20.94 1.64 -13.69
CA ILE A 73 -20.23 1.01 -14.81
C ILE A 73 -20.96 1.42 -16.09
N GLU A 74 -20.39 2.38 -16.80
CA GLU A 74 -21.00 2.86 -18.04
C GLU A 74 -20.75 1.93 -19.22
N THR A 75 -19.61 1.24 -19.27
CA THR A 75 -19.29 0.27 -20.32
C THR A 75 -18.23 -0.73 -19.90
N GLN A 76 -18.32 -1.96 -20.38
CA GLN A 76 -17.15 -2.84 -20.48
C GLN A 76 -16.40 -2.56 -21.79
N PRO A 77 -15.06 -2.63 -21.81
CA PRO A 77 -14.30 -2.52 -23.05
C PRO A 77 -14.84 -3.52 -24.08
N ASN A 78 -15.00 -3.07 -25.33
CA ASN A 78 -15.50 -3.86 -26.47
C ASN A 78 -16.98 -4.27 -26.44
N GLN A 79 -17.81 -3.71 -25.57
CA GLN A 79 -19.25 -3.83 -25.68
C GLN A 79 -19.87 -2.56 -26.28
N PRO A 80 -20.95 -2.67 -27.06
CA PRO A 80 -21.67 -1.48 -27.52
C PRO A 80 -22.14 -0.67 -26.32
N LEU A 81 -22.13 0.66 -26.47
CA LEU A 81 -22.63 1.58 -25.44
C LEU A 81 -24.04 1.13 -25.02
N PRO A 82 -24.31 1.00 -23.70
CA PRO A 82 -25.64 0.64 -23.26
C PRO A 82 -26.64 1.70 -23.68
N GLU A 83 -27.87 1.28 -24.01
CA GLU A 83 -28.94 2.22 -24.24
C GLU A 83 -29.10 3.17 -23.06
N LYS A 84 -29.49 4.42 -23.35
CA LYS A 84 -29.64 5.48 -22.35
C LYS A 84 -30.58 5.00 -21.22
N GLY A 85 -30.02 4.81 -20.02
CA GLY A 85 -30.74 4.33 -18.83
C GLY A 85 -30.35 2.93 -18.33
N SER A 86 -29.48 2.21 -19.03
CA SER A 86 -29.03 0.86 -18.64
C SER A 86 -27.70 0.82 -17.89
N VAL A 87 -27.36 1.89 -17.16
CA VAL A 87 -26.14 1.95 -16.34
C VAL A 87 -26.26 0.94 -15.20
N LYS A 88 -25.39 -0.06 -15.18
CA LYS A 88 -25.25 -0.94 -14.03
C LYS A 88 -24.45 -0.20 -12.96
N SER A 89 -25.05 -0.01 -11.80
CA SER A 89 -24.38 0.52 -10.63
C SER A 89 -24.19 -0.58 -9.58
N TYR A 90 -23.07 -0.54 -8.85
CA TYR A 90 -22.89 -1.36 -7.67
C TYR A 90 -22.38 -0.49 -6.52
N THR A 91 -22.70 -0.91 -5.32
CA THR A 91 -22.22 -0.25 -4.10
C THR A 91 -20.91 -0.88 -3.67
N ARG A 92 -19.89 -0.07 -3.45
CA ARG A 92 -18.60 -0.49 -2.89
C ARG A 92 -18.38 0.16 -1.54
N THR A 93 -18.09 -0.64 -0.54
CA THR A 93 -17.67 -0.15 0.78
C THR A 93 -16.15 -0.26 0.88
N HIS A 94 -15.49 0.86 1.12
CA HIS A 94 -14.07 0.93 1.41
C HIS A 94 -13.88 0.89 2.91
N THR A 95 -13.03 -0.01 3.36
CA THR A 95 -12.53 -0.08 4.74
C THR A 95 -11.08 0.34 4.77
N TYR A 96 -10.60 0.82 5.92
CA TYR A 96 -9.28 1.43 6.04
C TYR A 96 -8.48 0.81 7.18
N GLN A 97 -8.51 -0.52 7.26
CA GLN A 97 -7.92 -1.29 8.34
C GLN A 97 -6.39 -1.29 8.27
N ALA A 98 -5.74 -1.35 9.43
CA ALA A 98 -4.28 -1.43 9.51
C ALA A 98 -3.70 -2.64 8.75
N THR A 99 -4.42 -3.74 8.70
CA THR A 99 -4.01 -4.97 7.98
C THR A 99 -3.92 -4.80 6.47
N HIS A 100 -4.57 -3.80 5.90
CA HIS A 100 -4.55 -3.54 4.46
C HIS A 100 -3.20 -3.04 3.92
N VAL A 101 -2.25 -2.72 4.80
CA VAL A 101 -0.90 -2.30 4.36
C VAL A 101 0.03 -3.46 4.00
N ALA A 102 -0.47 -4.71 4.09
CA ALA A 102 0.32 -5.90 3.81
C ALA A 102 -0.54 -7.00 3.16
N ASP A 103 -1.37 -6.64 2.22
CA ASP A 103 -2.25 -7.56 1.49
C ASP A 103 -1.95 -7.62 -0.03
N GLU A 104 -0.91 -6.89 -0.47
CA GLU A 104 -0.49 -6.77 -1.87
C GLU A 104 -1.60 -6.28 -2.81
N SER A 105 -2.64 -5.65 -2.26
CA SER A 105 -3.78 -5.13 -3.01
C SER A 105 -3.62 -3.64 -3.26
N ASN A 106 -3.81 -3.21 -4.51
CA ASN A 106 -3.90 -1.80 -4.86
C ASN A 106 -5.32 -1.22 -4.67
N GLY A 107 -6.27 -2.04 -4.25
CA GLY A 107 -7.66 -1.64 -3.97
C GLY A 107 -7.96 -1.37 -2.50
N THR A 108 -7.03 -1.68 -1.62
CA THR A 108 -7.15 -1.58 -0.16
C THR A 108 -6.04 -0.71 0.42
N ARG A 109 -6.27 -0.07 1.54
CA ARG A 109 -5.28 0.76 2.23
C ARG A 109 -5.67 0.99 3.68
N TRP A 110 -4.70 1.30 4.51
CA TRP A 110 -4.96 1.90 5.81
C TRP A 110 -5.04 3.42 5.68
N MET A 111 -5.95 4.01 6.45
CA MET A 111 -5.99 5.45 6.71
C MET A 111 -6.32 5.69 8.17
N ALA A 112 -5.63 6.62 8.81
CA ALA A 112 -5.98 7.09 10.14
C ALA A 112 -7.31 7.85 10.13
N ALA A 113 -8.00 7.88 11.27
CA ALA A 113 -9.18 8.71 11.45
C ALA A 113 -8.85 10.19 11.28
N ASP A 114 -9.75 10.96 10.68
CA ASP A 114 -9.54 12.39 10.44
C ASP A 114 -9.34 13.21 11.74
N THR A 115 -9.73 12.65 12.88
CA THR A 115 -9.56 13.25 14.22
C THR A 115 -8.25 12.85 14.91
N ASP A 116 -7.46 11.96 14.33
CA ASP A 116 -6.20 11.52 14.90
C ASP A 116 -5.09 12.55 14.63
N SER A 117 -4.70 13.26 15.65
CA SER A 117 -3.67 14.30 15.56
C SER A 117 -2.23 13.80 15.60
N SER A 118 -2.03 12.51 15.87
CA SER A 118 -0.71 11.88 15.97
C SER A 118 -0.72 10.46 15.42
N PRO A 119 -1.06 10.30 14.13
CA PRO A 119 -1.29 8.99 13.54
C PRO A 119 -0.02 8.16 13.49
N PHE A 120 -0.18 6.90 13.91
CA PHE A 120 0.86 5.89 13.76
C PHE A 120 0.29 4.53 13.38
N ILE A 121 1.13 3.71 12.78
CA ILE A 121 0.86 2.31 12.52
C ILE A 121 2.04 1.46 12.99
N THR A 122 1.74 0.32 13.58
CA THR A 122 2.74 -0.58 14.16
C THR A 122 2.61 -1.96 13.53
N VAL A 123 3.74 -2.59 13.26
CA VAL A 123 3.84 -3.99 12.86
C VAL A 123 4.51 -4.81 13.97
N ASP A 124 3.97 -6.00 14.25
CA ASP A 124 4.61 -7.08 15.02
C ASP A 124 5.04 -8.17 14.04
N LEU A 125 6.34 -8.34 13.86
CA LEU A 125 6.95 -9.37 13.02
C LEU A 125 6.85 -10.78 13.65
N LYS A 126 6.25 -10.88 14.82
CA LYS A 126 6.05 -12.10 15.65
C LYS A 126 7.33 -12.61 16.33
N GLU A 127 8.46 -12.40 15.73
CA GLU A 127 9.79 -12.76 16.23
C GLU A 127 10.81 -11.66 15.90
N ILE A 128 11.97 -11.74 16.53
CA ILE A 128 13.06 -10.81 16.22
C ILE A 128 13.62 -11.15 14.85
N ARG A 129 13.66 -10.16 13.97
CA ARG A 129 14.19 -10.23 12.60
C ARG A 129 15.27 -9.17 12.40
N LYS A 130 16.21 -9.45 11.51
CA LYS A 130 17.16 -8.47 11.03
C LYS A 130 16.57 -7.76 9.82
N VAL A 131 15.97 -6.61 10.05
CA VAL A 131 15.35 -5.81 8.98
C VAL A 131 16.40 -4.94 8.31
N GLY A 132 16.59 -5.12 7.01
CA GLY A 132 17.50 -4.32 6.18
C GLY A 132 16.81 -3.12 5.56
N GLU A 133 15.56 -3.29 5.10
CA GLU A 133 14.85 -2.26 4.34
C GLU A 133 13.35 -2.26 4.63
N CYS A 134 12.76 -1.06 4.72
CA CYS A 134 11.33 -0.81 4.72
C CYS A 134 10.97 0.08 3.53
N GLN A 135 9.88 -0.25 2.83
CA GLN A 135 9.30 0.56 1.75
C GLN A 135 7.89 0.98 2.15
N LEU A 136 7.64 2.29 2.17
CA LEU A 136 6.39 2.90 2.61
C LEU A 136 5.68 3.52 1.39
N TYR A 137 4.53 2.99 1.02
CA TYR A 137 3.74 3.46 -0.11
C TYR A 137 2.56 4.30 0.42
N PHE A 138 2.76 5.61 0.53
CA PHE A 138 1.72 6.52 1.01
C PHE A 138 0.57 6.68 0.00
N THR A 139 -0.64 6.94 0.50
CA THR A 139 -1.86 7.06 -0.32
C THR A 139 -1.84 8.28 -1.24
N ARG A 140 -1.18 9.37 -0.82
CA ARG A 140 -1.04 10.62 -1.61
C ARG A 140 0.42 11.06 -1.70
N PRO A 141 1.25 10.34 -2.44
CA PRO A 141 2.69 10.60 -2.48
C PRO A 141 3.04 12.01 -2.97
N THR A 142 2.17 12.64 -3.79
CA THR A 142 2.37 13.98 -4.33
C THR A 142 2.22 15.11 -3.31
N GLU A 143 1.58 14.87 -2.17
CA GLU A 143 1.49 15.85 -1.08
C GLU A 143 2.81 16.03 -0.34
N GLY A 144 3.70 15.04 -0.47
CA GLY A 144 4.96 14.97 0.25
C GLY A 144 4.78 14.67 1.74
N HIS A 145 5.64 13.80 2.24
CA HIS A 145 5.51 13.28 3.60
C HIS A 145 6.75 13.56 4.43
N THR A 146 6.53 13.72 5.74
CA THR A 146 7.55 13.57 6.78
C THR A 146 7.08 12.52 7.78
N TRP A 147 8.02 11.69 8.23
CA TRP A 147 7.70 10.57 9.10
C TRP A 147 8.89 10.19 9.99
N ARG A 148 8.61 9.44 11.04
CA ARG A 148 9.60 8.80 11.90
C ARG A 148 9.28 7.32 12.06
N LEU A 149 10.30 6.48 11.95
CA LEU A 149 10.23 5.06 12.19
C LEU A 149 10.96 4.71 13.47
N GLU A 150 10.29 4.00 14.34
CA GLU A 150 10.83 3.48 15.58
C GLU A 150 10.85 1.96 15.55
N LYS A 151 11.80 1.36 16.27
CA LYS A 151 11.91 -0.07 16.45
C LYS A 151 11.86 -0.47 17.92
N SER A 152 11.43 -1.70 18.20
CA SER A 152 11.41 -2.24 19.55
C SER A 152 11.51 -3.77 19.51
N ILE A 153 12.11 -4.36 20.53
CA ILE A 153 12.17 -5.81 20.73
C ILE A 153 10.98 -6.30 21.57
N ASP A 154 10.52 -5.48 22.51
CA ASP A 154 9.54 -5.86 23.52
C ASP A 154 8.18 -5.15 23.37
N GLY A 155 8.07 -4.23 22.41
CA GLY A 155 6.87 -3.42 22.17
C GLY A 155 6.62 -2.32 23.22
N LYS A 156 7.55 -2.13 24.17
CA LYS A 156 7.45 -1.15 25.26
C LYS A 156 8.54 -0.07 25.16
N HIS A 157 9.77 -0.48 24.90
CA HIS A 157 10.90 0.42 24.76
C HIS A 157 11.18 0.67 23.29
N TRP A 158 11.00 1.91 22.86
CA TRP A 158 11.10 2.32 21.46
C TRP A 158 12.33 3.14 21.20
N GLN A 159 13.00 2.86 20.09
CA GLN A 159 14.17 3.58 19.62
C GLN A 159 13.93 4.04 18.19
N MET A 160 14.19 5.31 17.91
CA MET A 160 14.17 5.81 16.53
C MET A 160 15.25 5.10 15.71
N CYS A 161 14.89 4.58 14.55
CA CYS A 161 15.80 3.90 13.63
C CYS A 161 15.88 4.56 12.25
N ALA A 162 14.85 5.32 11.85
CA ALA A 162 14.89 6.10 10.62
C ALA A 162 13.94 7.30 10.70
N GLU A 163 14.23 8.35 9.94
CA GLU A 163 13.42 9.56 9.88
C GLU A 163 13.50 10.23 8.51
N GLN A 164 12.34 10.70 8.02
CA GLN A 164 12.24 11.65 6.92
C GLN A 164 11.79 13.00 7.48
N GLY A 165 12.72 13.83 7.92
CA GLY A 165 12.43 15.11 8.58
C GLY A 165 12.10 16.25 7.61
N LYS A 166 12.50 16.14 6.34
CA LYS A 166 12.17 17.12 5.28
C LYS A 166 11.07 16.55 4.39
N VAL A 167 10.17 17.42 3.95
CA VAL A 167 9.12 17.01 2.99
C VAL A 167 9.75 16.43 1.74
N GLN A 168 9.33 15.21 1.42
CA GLN A 168 9.78 14.53 0.21
C GLN A 168 8.57 14.00 -0.56
N VAL A 169 8.57 14.24 -1.86
CA VAL A 169 7.59 13.73 -2.82
C VAL A 169 8.22 12.56 -3.55
N CYS A 170 7.90 11.36 -3.11
CA CYS A 170 8.36 10.11 -3.74
C CYS A 170 7.42 8.96 -3.41
N SER A 171 7.55 7.86 -4.12
CA SER A 171 6.87 6.59 -3.83
C SER A 171 7.71 5.44 -4.40
N PRO A 172 8.11 4.48 -3.57
CA PRO A 172 7.98 4.47 -2.11
C PRO A 172 8.95 5.41 -1.42
N HIS A 173 8.68 5.73 -0.14
CA HIS A 173 9.72 6.18 0.77
C HIS A 173 10.49 4.97 1.29
N ILE A 174 11.82 5.05 1.34
CA ILE A 174 12.68 3.91 1.69
C ILE A 174 13.46 4.23 2.97
N ALA A 175 13.35 3.36 3.98
CA ALA A 175 14.20 3.34 5.15
C ALA A 175 15.11 2.11 5.08
N LYS A 176 16.43 2.30 5.35
CA LYS A 176 17.44 1.24 5.28
C LYS A 176 18.15 1.07 6.60
N GLU A 177 18.87 -0.07 6.74
CA GLU A 177 19.73 -0.36 7.89
C GLU A 177 19.00 -0.32 9.24
N ILE A 178 17.79 -0.86 9.28
CA ILE A 178 16.94 -0.85 10.47
C ILE A 178 17.56 -1.69 11.61
N GLY A 179 18.14 -2.86 11.27
CA GLY A 179 18.76 -3.78 12.22
C GLY A 179 17.79 -4.73 12.90
N GLU A 180 18.19 -5.33 14.00
CA GLU A 180 17.38 -6.29 14.74
C GLU A 180 16.19 -5.63 15.41
N THR A 181 15.00 -6.23 15.22
CA THR A 181 13.74 -5.75 15.80
C THR A 181 12.65 -6.81 15.69
N ARG A 182 11.67 -6.75 16.60
CA ARG A 182 10.40 -7.45 16.46
C ARG A 182 9.27 -6.50 16.06
N TYR A 183 9.30 -5.27 16.56
CA TYR A 183 8.26 -4.29 16.31
C TYR A 183 8.81 -3.09 15.57
N LEU A 184 8.05 -2.60 14.60
CA LEU A 184 8.31 -1.31 13.97
C LEU A 184 7.07 -0.43 14.10
N ARG A 185 7.27 0.87 14.36
CA ARG A 185 6.19 1.86 14.45
C ARG A 185 6.52 3.06 13.58
N LEU A 186 5.64 3.32 12.64
CA LEU A 186 5.70 4.47 11.76
C LEU A 186 4.78 5.57 12.29
N HIS A 187 5.34 6.73 12.59
CA HIS A 187 4.61 7.95 12.89
C HIS A 187 4.59 8.84 11.65
N ILE A 188 3.41 9.25 11.20
CA ILE A 188 3.25 10.18 10.08
C ILE A 188 3.10 11.57 10.67
N ARG A 189 4.02 12.47 10.34
CA ARG A 189 4.06 13.83 10.91
C ARG A 189 3.49 14.89 9.99
N ARG A 190 3.55 14.65 8.69
CA ARG A 190 3.00 15.51 7.65
C ARG A 190 2.63 14.68 6.43
N GLY A 191 1.62 15.14 5.69
CA GLY A 191 1.02 14.48 4.56
C GLY A 191 -0.22 13.68 4.97
N ASP A 192 -0.83 13.01 4.01
CA ASP A 192 -1.99 12.17 4.25
C ASP A 192 -1.61 10.95 5.11
N ALA A 193 -2.33 10.73 6.20
CA ALA A 193 -2.03 9.63 7.12
C ALA A 193 -2.64 8.31 6.62
N GLY A 194 -2.10 7.81 5.54
CA GLY A 194 -2.53 6.55 4.93
C GLY A 194 -1.42 5.85 4.14
N LEU A 195 -1.50 4.54 4.10
CA LEU A 195 -0.59 3.67 3.34
C LEU A 195 -1.37 2.70 2.48
N TRP A 196 -0.96 2.55 1.22
CA TRP A 196 -1.34 1.45 0.36
C TRP A 196 -0.64 0.17 0.77
N GLU A 197 0.69 0.27 1.05
CA GLU A 197 1.52 -0.89 1.33
C GLU A 197 2.70 -0.50 2.21
N TRP A 198 3.11 -1.41 3.08
CA TRP A 198 4.36 -1.36 3.83
C TRP A 198 5.11 -2.66 3.61
N LYS A 199 6.16 -2.63 2.79
CA LYS A 199 7.02 -3.79 2.54
C LYS A 199 8.22 -3.76 3.48
N ILE A 200 8.59 -4.95 3.99
CA ILE A 200 9.67 -5.12 4.97
C ILE A 200 10.55 -6.27 4.50
N TYR A 201 11.84 -6.02 4.41
CA TYR A 201 12.83 -6.98 3.91
C TYR A 201 14.00 -7.13 4.87
N GLU A 202 14.60 -8.34 4.88
CA GLU A 202 15.90 -8.60 5.52
C GLU A 202 17.06 -8.00 4.74
#